data_8a725a40cf96f193f6a4495500885ba8
#
_entry.id   8a725a40cf96f193f6a4495500885ba8
#
_cell.length_a   1.000
_cell.length_b   1.000
_cell.length_c   1.000
_cell.angle_alpha   90.00
_cell.angle_beta   90.00
_cell.angle_gamma   90.00
#
_symmetry.space_group_name_H-M   'P 1'
#
loop_
_entity.id
_entity.type
_entity.pdbx_description
1 polymer ?
#
loop_
_entity_poly.entity_id
_entity_poly.type
_entity_poly.pdbx_seq_one_letter_code
_entity_poly.pdbx_strand_id
1 'polypeptide(L)'
;MCLKEEGGTLILKVLVQPRASKNEVVGIHGGCLKIRVTSPPIEGKANKRLCEFLSKLIGVGRRQIEIIGGKRARVKEVRVSGSTLEEVKKKLNVITN
;
A
#
# COMPACT_ATOMS: atom_id res chain seq x y z
N MET A 1 6.49 11.24 -6.34
CA MET A 1 6.38 10.65 -5.01
C MET A 1 5.24 9.65 -4.99
N CYS A 2 5.37 8.57 -4.25
CA CYS A 2 4.35 7.52 -4.23
C CYS A 2 3.10 7.87 -3.41
N LEU A 3 3.13 8.95 -2.65
CA LEU A 3 2.07 9.37 -1.75
C LEU A 3 1.66 10.80 -2.02
N LYS A 4 0.36 11.06 -2.14
CA LYS A 4 -0.17 12.42 -2.30
C LYS A 4 -1.48 12.57 -1.53
N GLU A 5 -1.84 13.80 -1.20
CA GLU A 5 -3.11 14.12 -0.57
C GLU A 5 -4.09 14.59 -1.64
N GLU A 6 -5.31 14.10 -1.57
CA GLU A 6 -6.36 14.44 -2.54
C GLU A 6 -7.72 14.37 -1.88
N GLY A 7 -8.42 15.52 -1.83
CA GLY A 7 -9.79 15.57 -1.32
C GLY A 7 -9.95 15.11 0.13
N GLY A 8 -8.98 15.38 1.00
CA GLY A 8 -9.05 14.98 2.39
C GLY A 8 -8.64 13.53 2.66
N THR A 9 -8.25 12.81 1.62
CA THR A 9 -7.72 11.45 1.75
C THR A 9 -6.32 11.39 1.14
N LEU A 10 -5.64 10.28 1.34
CA LEU A 10 -4.30 10.06 0.79
C LEU A 10 -4.37 9.03 -0.32
N ILE A 11 -3.60 9.23 -1.37
CA ILE A 11 -3.46 8.27 -2.46
C ILE A 11 -2.03 7.75 -2.46
N LEU A 12 -1.89 6.45 -2.32
CA LEU A 12 -0.60 5.78 -2.29
C LEU A 12 -0.46 4.88 -3.52
N LYS A 13 0.61 5.06 -4.28
CA LYS A 13 0.93 4.16 -5.39
C LYS A 13 1.77 3.01 -4.88
N VAL A 14 1.31 1.80 -5.12
CA VAL A 14 1.95 0.57 -4.61
C VAL A 14 2.27 -0.36 -5.77
N LEU A 15 3.51 -0.83 -5.80
CA LEU A 15 3.91 -1.90 -6.72
C LEU A 15 3.92 -3.21 -5.94
N VAL A 16 3.07 -4.15 -6.31
CA VAL A 16 2.89 -5.41 -5.59
C VAL A 16 3.69 -6.53 -6.23
N GLN A 17 4.46 -7.25 -5.43
CA GLN A 17 5.14 -8.47 -5.84
C GLN A 17 4.54 -9.64 -5.07
N PRO A 18 3.73 -10.50 -5.72
CA PRO A 18 3.11 -11.65 -5.06
C PRO A 18 4.08 -12.82 -4.96
N ARG A 19 3.65 -13.89 -4.32
CA ARG A 19 4.42 -15.13 -4.12
C ARG A 19 5.71 -14.94 -3.33
N ALA A 20 5.75 -13.95 -2.47
CA ALA A 20 6.89 -13.73 -1.61
C ALA A 20 6.84 -14.66 -0.39
N SER A 21 7.97 -14.84 0.25
CA SER A 21 8.05 -15.67 1.47
C SER A 21 7.47 -14.96 2.69
N LYS A 22 7.37 -13.64 2.64
CA LYS A 22 6.76 -12.85 3.72
C LYS A 22 6.21 -11.54 3.17
N ASN A 23 5.29 -10.93 3.92
CA ASN A 23 4.78 -9.59 3.62
C ASN A 23 5.81 -8.57 4.11
N GLU A 24 6.29 -7.72 3.22
CA GLU A 24 7.28 -6.71 3.61
C GLU A 24 7.30 -5.52 2.67
N VAL A 25 7.73 -4.38 3.19
CA VAL A 25 8.01 -3.20 2.37
C VAL A 25 9.44 -3.32 1.88
N VAL A 26 9.64 -3.25 0.57
CA VAL A 26 10.97 -3.33 -0.04
C VAL A 26 11.61 -1.96 -0.12
N GLY A 27 10.84 -0.94 -0.50
CA GLY A 27 11.33 0.42 -0.68
C GLY A 27 10.58 1.15 -1.78
N ILE A 28 11.14 2.25 -2.25
CA ILE A 28 10.54 3.05 -3.31
C ILE A 28 11.19 2.66 -4.65
N HIS A 29 10.38 2.27 -5.60
CA HIS A 29 10.81 1.89 -6.94
C HIS A 29 9.94 2.55 -7.99
N GLY A 30 10.52 3.37 -8.85
CA GLY A 30 9.80 4.03 -9.95
C GLY A 30 8.63 4.89 -9.48
N GLY A 31 8.76 5.56 -8.35
CA GLY A 31 7.69 6.38 -7.79
C GLY A 31 6.59 5.61 -7.10
N CYS A 32 6.79 4.31 -6.87
CA CYS A 32 5.83 3.45 -6.16
C CYS A 32 6.45 2.84 -4.91
N LEU A 33 5.63 2.61 -3.90
CA LEU A 33 6.05 1.85 -2.72
C LEU A 33 5.98 0.37 -3.09
N LYS A 34 7.13 -0.29 -3.17
CA LYS A 34 7.18 -1.71 -3.51
C LYS A 34 6.92 -2.56 -2.28
N ILE A 35 5.94 -3.44 -2.38
CA ILE A 35 5.52 -4.32 -1.28
C ILE A 35 5.47 -5.76 -1.79
N ARG A 36 6.09 -6.67 -1.03
CA ARG A 36 5.99 -8.11 -1.26
C ARG A 36 4.84 -8.66 -0.45
N VAL A 37 4.06 -9.55 -1.05
CA VAL A 37 2.96 -10.22 -0.35
C VAL A 37 3.05 -11.73 -0.56
N THR A 38 2.63 -12.49 0.45
CA THR A 38 2.72 -13.95 0.45
C THR A 38 1.65 -14.63 -0.39
N SER A 39 0.64 -13.90 -0.82
CA SER A 39 -0.50 -14.48 -1.52
C SER A 39 -0.14 -14.87 -2.96
N PRO A 40 -0.80 -15.90 -3.52
CA PRO A 40 -0.65 -16.21 -4.94
C PRO A 40 -1.24 -15.08 -5.80
N PRO A 41 -0.82 -14.94 -7.08
CA PRO A 41 -1.33 -13.87 -7.95
C PRO A 41 -2.72 -14.16 -8.48
N ILE A 42 -3.63 -14.54 -7.60
CA ILE A 42 -5.02 -14.76 -7.90
C ILE A 42 -5.78 -13.49 -7.59
N GLU A 43 -6.58 -13.02 -8.54
CA GLU A 43 -7.36 -11.82 -8.41
C GLU A 43 -8.16 -11.79 -7.10
N GLY A 44 -8.09 -10.67 -6.39
CA GLY A 44 -8.77 -10.47 -5.14
C GLY A 44 -7.98 -10.90 -3.90
N LYS A 45 -7.20 -11.96 -3.99
CA LYS A 45 -6.43 -12.43 -2.82
C LYS A 45 -5.23 -11.56 -2.52
N ALA A 46 -4.45 -11.21 -3.55
CA ALA A 46 -3.31 -10.30 -3.37
C ALA A 46 -3.78 -8.93 -2.90
N ASN A 47 -4.89 -8.45 -3.46
CA ASN A 47 -5.47 -7.16 -3.07
C ASN A 47 -5.91 -7.16 -1.61
N LYS A 48 -6.54 -8.24 -1.17
CA LYS A 48 -6.97 -8.39 0.22
C LYS A 48 -5.77 -8.38 1.16
N ARG A 49 -4.74 -9.16 0.85
CA ARG A 49 -3.51 -9.22 1.66
C ARG A 49 -2.81 -7.87 1.71
N LEU A 50 -2.75 -7.19 0.58
CA LEU A 50 -2.15 -5.86 0.50
C LEU A 50 -2.88 -4.88 1.44
N CYS A 51 -4.19 -4.85 1.39
CA CYS A 51 -4.97 -3.95 2.24
C CYS A 51 -4.83 -4.28 3.72
N GLU A 52 -4.81 -5.56 4.09
CA GLU A 52 -4.59 -5.98 5.47
C GLU A 52 -3.20 -5.55 5.95
N PHE A 53 -2.19 -5.74 5.12
CA PHE A 53 -0.82 -5.35 5.45
C PHE A 53 -0.69 -3.84 5.62
N LEU A 54 -1.26 -3.06 4.69
CA LEU A 54 -1.22 -1.60 4.77
C LEU A 54 -1.97 -1.07 5.98
N SER A 55 -3.09 -1.67 6.33
CA SER A 55 -3.86 -1.30 7.51
C SER A 55 -2.99 -1.40 8.77
N LYS A 56 -2.28 -2.48 8.92
CA LYS A 56 -1.38 -2.70 10.06
C LYS A 56 -0.17 -1.78 10.02
N LEU A 57 0.40 -1.60 8.84
CA LEU A 57 1.58 -0.77 8.64
C LEU A 57 1.32 0.69 8.97
N ILE A 58 0.21 1.22 8.47
CA ILE A 58 -0.17 2.62 8.64
C ILE A 58 -0.88 2.87 9.98
N GLY A 59 -1.51 1.84 10.53
CA GLY A 59 -2.22 1.96 11.81
C GLY A 59 -3.62 2.51 11.68
N VAL A 60 -4.30 2.20 10.58
CA VAL A 60 -5.70 2.57 10.36
C VAL A 60 -6.54 1.31 10.22
N GLY A 61 -7.87 1.44 10.33
CA GLY A 61 -8.78 0.32 10.17
C GLY A 61 -8.76 -0.20 8.73
N ARG A 62 -9.07 -1.49 8.56
CA ARG A 62 -9.13 -2.11 7.24
C ARG A 62 -10.06 -1.38 6.28
N ARG A 63 -11.17 -0.83 6.80
CA ARG A 63 -12.15 -0.09 6.02
C ARG A 63 -11.63 1.24 5.49
N GLN A 64 -10.54 1.73 6.06
CA GLN A 64 -9.92 2.99 5.65
C GLN A 64 -8.91 2.82 4.53
N ILE A 65 -8.72 1.59 4.07
CA ILE A 65 -7.83 1.24 2.96
C ILE A 65 -8.70 0.74 1.81
N GLU A 66 -8.60 1.40 0.64
CA GLU A 66 -9.39 1.03 -0.53
C GLU A 66 -8.53 1.09 -1.79
N ILE A 67 -8.57 0.06 -2.61
CA ILE A 67 -7.89 0.05 -3.90
C ILE A 67 -8.81 0.73 -4.91
N ILE A 68 -8.40 1.88 -5.42
CA ILE A 68 -9.21 2.68 -6.34
C ILE A 68 -8.76 2.59 -7.80
N GLY A 69 -7.60 1.99 -8.05
CA GLY A 69 -7.09 1.82 -9.42
C GLY A 69 -6.13 0.65 -9.50
N GLY A 70 -6.00 0.07 -10.68
CA GLY A 70 -5.05 -1.00 -10.92
C GLY A 70 -5.38 -2.32 -10.23
N LYS A 71 -6.65 -2.66 -10.04
CA LYS A 71 -7.04 -3.89 -9.33
C LYS A 71 -6.45 -5.15 -9.94
N ARG A 72 -6.23 -5.17 -11.26
CA ARG A 72 -5.64 -6.30 -11.98
C ARG A 72 -4.20 -6.07 -12.39
N ALA A 73 -3.64 -4.93 -12.04
CA ALA A 73 -2.27 -4.57 -12.40
C ALA A 73 -1.34 -4.76 -11.21
N ARG A 74 -0.03 -4.79 -11.46
CA ARG A 74 0.96 -4.82 -10.40
C ARG A 74 1.05 -3.48 -9.68
N VAL A 75 0.86 -2.39 -10.42
CA VAL A 75 0.82 -1.04 -9.84
C VAL A 75 -0.62 -0.73 -9.47
N LYS A 76 -0.84 -0.43 -8.21
CA LYS A 76 -2.16 -0.13 -7.67
C LYS A 76 -2.20 1.25 -7.06
N GLU A 77 -3.35 1.89 -7.15
CA GLU A 77 -3.61 3.13 -6.42
C GLU A 77 -4.50 2.80 -5.23
N VAL A 78 -4.04 3.18 -4.06
CA VAL A 78 -4.72 2.88 -2.79
C VAL A 78 -5.10 4.18 -2.12
N ARG A 79 -6.38 4.29 -1.77
CA ARG A 79 -6.88 5.41 -0.98
C ARG A 79 -6.77 5.07 0.50
N VAL A 80 -6.20 5.99 1.27
CA VAL A 80 -6.07 5.84 2.72
C VAL A 80 -6.81 6.99 3.39
N SER A 81 -7.73 6.67 4.28
CA SER A 81 -8.42 7.66 5.11
C SER A 81 -8.08 7.42 6.58
N GLY A 82 -8.41 8.37 7.44
CA GLY A 82 -8.18 8.25 8.88
C GLY A 82 -6.74 8.48 9.31
N SER A 83 -5.88 9.01 8.44
CA SER A 83 -4.51 9.37 8.79
C SER A 83 -4.11 10.64 8.05
N THR A 84 -2.95 11.19 8.36
CA THR A 84 -2.43 12.40 7.73
C THR A 84 -1.23 12.06 6.85
N LEU A 85 -0.97 12.94 5.88
CA LEU A 85 0.20 12.80 5.01
C LEU A 85 1.49 12.71 5.82
N GLU A 86 1.62 13.55 6.85
CA GLU A 86 2.80 13.56 7.71
C GLU A 86 2.98 12.26 8.47
N GLU A 87 1.89 11.71 9.03
CA GLU A 87 1.96 10.46 9.79
C GLU A 87 2.34 9.29 8.89
N VAL A 88 1.74 9.21 7.70
CA VAL A 88 2.04 8.13 6.77
C VAL A 88 3.48 8.25 6.26
N LYS A 89 3.93 9.45 5.91
CA LYS A 89 5.32 9.67 5.51
C LYS A 89 6.29 9.26 6.61
N LYS A 90 5.99 9.61 7.86
CA LYS A 90 6.82 9.28 8.99
C LYS A 90 6.97 7.77 9.17
N LYS A 91 5.86 7.04 9.06
CA LYS A 91 5.87 5.59 9.18
C LYS A 91 6.59 4.92 8.02
N LEU A 92 6.41 5.42 6.81
CA LEU A 92 7.10 4.88 5.63
C LEU A 92 8.60 5.19 5.69
N ASN A 93 9.00 6.35 6.17
CA ASN A 93 10.42 6.71 6.30
C ASN A 93 11.14 5.79 7.29
N VAL A 94 10.50 5.44 8.39
CA VAL A 94 11.08 4.51 9.37
C VAL A 94 11.34 3.14 8.73
N ILE A 95 10.49 2.74 7.80
CA ILE A 95 10.57 1.42 7.16
C ILE A 95 11.49 1.43 5.94
N THR A 96 11.48 2.51 5.16
CA THR A 96 12.21 2.59 3.87
C THR A 96 13.60 3.21 3.99
N ASN A 97 13.90 3.79 5.09
CA ASN A 97 15.23 4.29 5.41
C ASN A 97 15.95 3.32 6.35
#